data_f5c7872cc57e39024bd8724d4a24a64a
#
_entry.id   f5c7872cc57e39024bd8724d4a24a64a
#
_cell.length_a   1.000
_cell.length_b   1.000
_cell.length_c   1.000
_cell.angle_alpha   90.00
_cell.angle_beta   90.00
_cell.angle_gamma   90.00
#
_symmetry.space_group_name_H-M   'P 1'
#
loop_
_entity.id
_entity.type
_entity.pdbx_description
1 polymer ?
#
loop_
_entity_poly.entity_id
_entity_poly.type
_entity_poly.pdbx_seq_one_letter_code
_entity_poly.pdbx_strand_id
1 'polypeptide(L)'
;YRSGTCWCFSALSFVESEILRTKGVEVDLSEMFVVGKSYRDRAIKYVRLDGHLNFAAGSSFGDVLHVIDDYGIVPQNFTEGYGFNYGTELPEHNELDAALKGYVSAIVKNPNRTLSTAWINGFDNIVEAYFGEIPATFTVDGVEYTPESYRDFLGINYDDYVNITSFTHHPFYEPFVIEVCDNWRWDTAYNLPMDEMMEVMYNAIDKGYTIAWGSDVSEKGFTRDGLAVMPVEKKQAAAGSDQERWVGKAADAPKEEVKAELPEEMVI
;
A
#
# COMPACT_ATOMS: atom_id res chain seq x y z
N TYR A 1 9.33 2.53 10.63
CA TYR A 1 8.85 2.76 12.01
C TYR A 1 8.24 4.15 12.11
N ARG A 2 6.95 4.30 12.39
CA ARG A 2 6.19 5.56 12.42
C ARG A 2 6.15 6.36 11.11
N SER A 3 6.38 5.70 9.99
CA SER A 3 6.22 6.32 8.66
C SER A 3 4.79 6.33 8.14
N GLY A 4 3.91 5.46 8.67
CA GLY A 4 2.56 5.26 8.13
C GLY A 4 2.55 4.56 6.77
N THR A 5 3.66 3.92 6.39
CA THR A 5 3.88 3.33 5.05
C THR A 5 4.03 1.81 5.09
N CYS A 6 3.37 1.14 6.03
CA CYS A 6 3.41 -0.32 6.15
C CYS A 6 2.97 -1.05 4.87
N TRP A 7 2.05 -0.46 4.11
CA TRP A 7 1.64 -0.94 2.80
C TRP A 7 2.82 -1.12 1.84
N CYS A 8 3.79 -0.18 1.86
CA CYS A 8 4.96 -0.22 0.98
C CYS A 8 5.94 -1.31 1.39
N PHE A 9 6.28 -1.41 2.68
CA PHE A 9 7.16 -2.45 3.19
C PHE A 9 6.61 -3.85 2.92
N SER A 10 5.31 -4.04 3.17
CA SER A 10 4.64 -5.32 2.95
C SER A 10 4.61 -5.71 1.46
N ALA A 11 4.28 -4.76 0.58
CA ALA A 11 4.21 -5.02 -0.84
C ALA A 11 5.59 -5.21 -1.48
N LEU A 12 6.62 -4.46 -1.06
CA LEU A 12 7.98 -4.68 -1.57
C LEU A 12 8.53 -6.03 -1.12
N SER A 13 8.33 -6.42 0.15
CA SER A 13 8.71 -7.76 0.62
C SER A 13 8.04 -8.88 -0.20
N PHE A 14 6.79 -8.68 -0.62
CA PHE A 14 6.10 -9.58 -1.55
C PHE A 14 6.79 -9.60 -2.93
N VAL A 15 7.08 -8.43 -3.53
CA VAL A 15 7.74 -8.32 -4.83
C VAL A 15 9.15 -8.94 -4.79
N GLU A 16 9.92 -8.68 -3.74
CA GLU A 16 11.25 -9.28 -3.52
C GLU A 16 11.20 -10.80 -3.43
N SER A 17 10.18 -11.33 -2.74
CA SER A 17 9.95 -12.77 -2.66
C SER A 17 9.64 -13.37 -4.03
N GLU A 18 8.88 -12.69 -4.87
CA GLU A 18 8.59 -13.12 -6.23
C GLU A 18 9.82 -13.04 -7.15
N ILE A 19 10.67 -12.04 -6.99
CA ILE A 19 11.96 -11.95 -7.70
C ILE A 19 12.86 -13.12 -7.28
N LEU A 20 12.97 -13.40 -5.99
CA LEU A 20 13.72 -14.54 -5.48
C LEU A 20 13.17 -15.86 -6.05
N ARG A 21 11.86 -16.05 -6.04
CA ARG A 21 11.21 -17.27 -6.55
C ARG A 21 11.44 -17.46 -8.05
N THR A 22 11.35 -16.40 -8.85
CA THR A 22 11.38 -16.48 -10.32
C THR A 22 12.78 -16.41 -10.89
N LYS A 23 13.69 -15.69 -10.26
CA LYS A 23 15.06 -15.43 -10.76
C LYS A 23 16.17 -15.98 -9.88
N GLY A 24 15.85 -16.35 -8.63
CA GLY A 24 16.87 -16.83 -7.67
C GLY A 24 17.81 -15.71 -7.21
N VAL A 25 17.40 -14.44 -7.31
CA VAL A 25 18.20 -13.26 -6.94
C VAL A 25 17.58 -12.66 -5.69
N GLU A 26 18.39 -12.46 -4.66
CA GLU A 26 18.01 -11.70 -3.46
C GLU A 26 18.22 -10.20 -3.76
N VAL A 27 17.20 -9.42 -3.50
CA VAL A 27 17.21 -7.96 -3.63
C VAL A 27 16.58 -7.32 -2.39
N ASP A 28 17.02 -6.11 -2.10
CA ASP A 28 16.44 -5.24 -1.08
C ASP A 28 16.10 -3.92 -1.80
N LEU A 29 14.80 -3.64 -1.95
CA LEU A 29 14.28 -2.55 -2.76
C LEU A 29 13.89 -1.36 -1.88
N SER A 30 14.04 -0.14 -2.41
CA SER A 30 13.82 1.07 -1.63
C SER A 30 12.34 1.41 -1.46
N GLU A 31 11.82 1.26 -0.26
CA GLU A 31 10.48 1.72 0.10
C GLU A 31 10.35 3.25 -0.01
N MET A 32 11.40 3.97 0.39
CA MET A 32 11.31 5.44 0.40
C MET A 32 11.31 6.03 -1.01
N PHE A 33 11.90 5.35 -1.98
CA PHE A 33 11.74 5.68 -3.39
C PHE A 33 10.26 5.61 -3.79
N VAL A 34 9.61 4.49 -3.51
CA VAL A 34 8.20 4.26 -3.83
C VAL A 34 7.31 5.26 -3.10
N VAL A 35 7.54 5.46 -1.82
CA VAL A 35 6.76 6.41 -0.99
C VAL A 35 6.87 7.84 -1.53
N GLY A 36 8.07 8.29 -1.90
CA GLY A 36 8.28 9.64 -2.45
C GLY A 36 7.52 9.86 -3.76
N LYS A 37 7.57 8.87 -4.68
CA LYS A 37 6.82 8.93 -5.94
C LYS A 37 5.31 8.86 -5.71
N SER A 38 4.85 8.02 -4.77
CA SER A 38 3.43 7.92 -4.40
C SER A 38 2.90 9.26 -3.84
N TYR A 39 3.65 9.95 -2.98
CA TYR A 39 3.27 11.28 -2.50
C TYR A 39 3.10 12.29 -3.64
N ARG A 40 4.00 12.28 -4.62
CA ARG A 40 3.93 13.15 -5.79
C ARG A 40 2.67 12.92 -6.61
N ASP A 41 2.36 11.67 -6.93
CA ASP A 41 1.18 11.32 -7.70
C ASP A 41 -0.12 11.67 -6.97
N ARG A 42 -0.13 11.42 -5.66
CA ARG A 42 -1.24 11.79 -4.79
C ARG A 42 -1.44 13.30 -4.73
N ALA A 43 -0.36 14.08 -4.71
CA ALA A 43 -0.44 15.53 -4.75
C ALA A 43 -1.08 16.02 -6.05
N ILE A 44 -0.71 15.46 -7.19
CA ILE A 44 -1.29 15.77 -8.49
C ILE A 44 -2.79 15.45 -8.49
N LYS A 45 -3.17 14.27 -8.01
CA LYS A 45 -4.59 13.86 -7.95
C LYS A 45 -5.39 14.70 -6.96
N TYR A 46 -4.82 15.03 -5.80
CA TYR A 46 -5.43 15.90 -4.81
C TYR A 46 -5.75 17.29 -5.38
N VAL A 47 -4.80 17.88 -6.11
CA VAL A 47 -4.99 19.20 -6.75
C VAL A 47 -6.03 19.11 -7.87
N ARG A 48 -6.00 18.07 -8.70
CA ARG A 48 -7.01 17.86 -9.76
C ARG A 48 -8.42 17.67 -9.24
N LEU A 49 -8.57 17.17 -8.01
CA LEU A 49 -9.86 16.95 -7.35
C LEU A 49 -10.24 18.10 -6.40
N ASP A 50 -9.63 19.27 -6.54
CA ASP A 50 -9.89 20.45 -5.70
C ASP A 50 -9.79 20.14 -4.19
N GLY A 51 -8.90 19.25 -3.80
CA GLY A 51 -8.68 18.84 -2.41
C GLY A 51 -9.65 17.77 -1.89
N HIS A 52 -10.52 17.24 -2.73
CA HIS A 52 -11.46 16.15 -2.39
C HIS A 52 -10.83 14.77 -2.55
N LEU A 53 -9.72 14.56 -1.90
CA LEU A 53 -9.00 13.30 -1.82
C LEU A 53 -8.38 13.16 -0.44
N ASN A 54 -8.31 11.93 0.08
CA ASN A 54 -7.53 11.68 1.27
C ASN A 54 -6.03 11.86 0.97
N PHE A 55 -5.40 12.84 1.61
CA PHE A 55 -3.95 13.07 1.50
C PHE A 55 -3.30 12.70 2.85
N ALA A 56 -2.73 11.52 2.90
CA ALA A 56 -2.13 10.91 4.09
C ALA A 56 -1.05 9.90 3.69
N ALA A 57 -0.34 9.33 4.65
CA ALA A 57 0.73 8.35 4.42
C ALA A 57 0.23 6.97 3.97
N GLY A 58 -1.00 6.57 4.37
CA GLY A 58 -1.59 5.28 4.01
C GLY A 58 -1.86 5.15 2.50
N SER A 59 -1.72 3.95 1.95
CA SER A 59 -1.93 3.63 0.54
C SER A 59 -2.27 2.14 0.38
N SER A 60 -2.53 1.69 -0.84
CA SER A 60 -2.78 0.29 -1.15
C SER A 60 -1.52 -0.41 -1.65
N PHE A 61 -1.52 -1.74 -1.63
CA PHE A 61 -0.40 -2.54 -2.17
C PHE A 61 -0.21 -2.30 -3.67
N GLY A 62 -1.28 -2.11 -4.43
CA GLY A 62 -1.24 -1.80 -5.85
C GLY A 62 -0.46 -0.53 -6.16
N ASP A 63 -0.42 0.43 -5.25
CA ASP A 63 0.34 1.67 -5.44
C ASP A 63 1.84 1.42 -5.61
N VAL A 64 2.38 0.37 -4.98
CA VAL A 64 3.79 -0.03 -5.18
C VAL A 64 4.03 -0.45 -6.61
N LEU A 65 3.17 -1.29 -7.15
CA LEU A 65 3.28 -1.78 -8.54
C LEU A 65 3.10 -0.66 -9.54
N HIS A 66 2.16 0.27 -9.32
CA HIS A 66 2.00 1.47 -10.14
C HIS A 66 3.25 2.35 -10.15
N VAL A 67 3.85 2.59 -8.99
CA VAL A 67 5.08 3.38 -8.91
C VAL A 67 6.23 2.68 -9.62
N ILE A 68 6.36 1.37 -9.46
CA ILE A 68 7.40 0.60 -10.15
C ILE A 68 7.19 0.64 -11.66
N ASP A 69 5.96 0.55 -12.13
CA ASP A 69 5.64 0.62 -13.57
C ASP A 69 5.95 2.01 -14.15
N ASP A 70 5.51 3.07 -13.48
CA ASP A 70 5.65 4.45 -13.95
C ASP A 70 7.07 5.02 -13.81
N TYR A 71 7.81 4.64 -12.75
CA TYR A 71 9.07 5.28 -12.35
C TYR A 71 10.25 4.33 -12.22
N GLY A 72 10.04 3.03 -12.38
CA GLY A 72 11.05 2.04 -12.07
C GLY A 72 11.25 1.81 -10.57
N ILE A 73 12.40 1.25 -10.21
CA ILE A 73 12.76 0.94 -8.81
C ILE A 73 14.26 1.05 -8.60
N VAL A 74 14.68 1.32 -7.39
CA VAL A 74 16.10 1.37 -7.01
C VAL A 74 16.36 0.44 -5.81
N PRO A 75 17.59 -0.10 -5.68
CA PRO A 75 17.97 -0.85 -4.50
C PRO A 75 18.01 0.04 -3.25
N GLN A 76 17.78 -0.55 -2.10
CA GLN A 76 17.77 0.15 -0.80
C GLN A 76 19.10 0.86 -0.51
N ASN A 77 20.23 0.25 -0.85
CA ASN A 77 21.54 0.80 -0.58
C ASN A 77 21.87 2.08 -1.38
N PHE A 78 21.13 2.40 -2.44
CA PHE A 78 21.25 3.67 -3.18
C PHE A 78 20.38 4.79 -2.62
N THR A 79 19.51 4.45 -1.72
CA THR A 79 18.67 5.39 -0.97
C THR A 79 19.03 5.42 0.51
N GLU A 80 20.24 4.99 0.85
CA GLU A 80 20.74 5.08 2.22
C GLU A 80 20.70 6.53 2.70
N GLY A 81 19.96 6.77 3.77
CA GLY A 81 19.62 8.12 4.20
C GLY A 81 18.37 8.74 3.55
N TYR A 82 17.82 8.13 2.51
CA TYR A 82 16.57 8.56 1.90
C TYR A 82 15.39 8.33 2.86
N GLY A 83 14.77 9.40 3.31
CA GLY A 83 13.76 9.35 4.36
C GLY A 83 14.30 9.47 5.79
N PHE A 84 15.60 9.73 5.96
CA PHE A 84 16.26 9.86 7.27
C PHE A 84 16.82 11.26 7.56
N ASN A 85 16.49 12.26 6.77
CA ASN A 85 16.96 13.62 6.95
C ASN A 85 16.38 14.35 8.19
N TYR A 86 15.66 13.59 9.03
CA TYR A 86 15.12 14.09 10.31
C TYR A 86 16.14 14.05 11.47
N GLY A 87 17.34 13.56 11.22
CA GLY A 87 18.33 13.33 12.30
C GLY A 87 18.03 12.11 13.17
N THR A 88 17.18 11.19 12.69
CA THR A 88 16.84 9.91 13.32
C THR A 88 17.27 8.77 12.42
N GLU A 89 17.56 7.60 13.02
CA GLU A 89 17.93 6.39 12.26
C GLU A 89 16.73 5.68 11.62
N LEU A 90 15.51 6.11 11.94
CA LEU A 90 14.29 5.45 11.49
C LEU A 90 13.35 6.46 10.81
N PRO A 91 12.68 6.07 9.71
CA PRO A 91 11.74 6.95 9.03
C PRO A 91 10.57 7.33 9.94
N GLU A 92 10.36 8.63 10.12
CA GLU A 92 9.25 9.20 10.88
C GLU A 92 8.62 10.33 10.06
N HIS A 93 7.44 10.10 9.49
CA HIS A 93 6.88 10.96 8.45
C HIS A 93 5.84 11.98 8.95
N ASN A 94 5.60 12.09 10.25
CA ASN A 94 4.58 13.00 10.78
C ASN A 94 4.78 14.45 10.35
N GLU A 95 6.03 14.93 10.39
CA GLU A 95 6.37 16.29 9.96
C GLU A 95 6.22 16.44 8.44
N LEU A 96 6.74 15.48 7.67
CA LEU A 96 6.61 15.44 6.23
C LEU A 96 5.14 15.44 5.79
N ASP A 97 4.31 14.56 6.38
CA ASP A 97 2.87 14.51 6.08
C ASP A 97 2.19 15.85 6.32
N ALA A 98 2.47 16.48 7.44
CA ALA A 98 1.91 17.79 7.78
C ALA A 98 2.38 18.88 6.80
N ALA A 99 3.66 18.90 6.45
CA ALA A 99 4.24 19.87 5.51
C ALA A 99 3.64 19.69 4.10
N LEU A 100 3.61 18.46 3.59
CA LEU A 100 3.05 18.17 2.26
C LEU A 100 1.56 18.47 2.19
N LYS A 101 0.78 18.06 3.22
CA LYS A 101 -0.64 18.37 3.32
C LYS A 101 -0.90 19.87 3.38
N GLY A 102 -0.13 20.58 4.17
CA GLY A 102 -0.20 22.04 4.26
C GLY A 102 0.06 22.69 2.91
N TYR A 103 1.10 22.25 2.22
CA TYR A 103 1.47 22.77 0.91
C TYR A 103 0.37 22.56 -0.13
N VAL A 104 -0.08 21.32 -0.37
CA VAL A 104 -1.11 21.05 -1.38
C VAL A 104 -2.44 21.71 -1.06
N SER A 105 -2.79 21.84 0.24
CA SER A 105 -3.98 22.54 0.67
C SER A 105 -3.92 24.04 0.36
N ALA A 106 -2.74 24.66 0.46
CA ALA A 106 -2.54 26.06 0.08
C ALA A 106 -2.65 26.24 -1.45
N ILE A 107 -2.12 25.30 -2.23
CA ILE A 107 -2.21 25.31 -3.69
C ILE A 107 -3.67 25.26 -4.15
N VAL A 108 -4.47 24.34 -3.61
CA VAL A 108 -5.91 24.22 -3.95
C VAL A 108 -6.69 25.49 -3.56
N LYS A 109 -6.36 26.10 -2.41
CA LYS A 109 -7.02 27.32 -1.92
C LYS A 109 -6.56 28.60 -2.62
N ASN A 110 -5.69 28.50 -3.63
CA ASN A 110 -5.17 29.64 -4.36
C ASN A 110 -6.31 30.51 -4.96
N PRO A 111 -6.42 31.79 -4.58
CA PRO A 111 -7.51 32.66 -5.04
C PRO A 111 -7.42 33.05 -6.53
N ASN A 112 -6.27 32.87 -7.16
CA ASN A 112 -6.06 33.24 -8.56
C ASN A 112 -6.75 32.27 -9.56
N ARG A 113 -7.27 31.13 -9.12
CA ARG A 113 -7.94 30.11 -9.93
C ARG A 113 -7.13 29.58 -11.12
N THR A 114 -5.86 29.90 -11.16
CA THR A 114 -4.89 29.40 -12.15
C THR A 114 -3.67 28.91 -11.42
N LEU A 115 -3.13 27.79 -11.84
CA LEU A 115 -1.92 27.21 -11.27
C LEU A 115 -0.75 27.44 -12.22
N SER A 116 0.40 27.80 -11.66
CA SER A 116 1.68 27.75 -12.36
C SER A 116 2.18 26.30 -12.40
N THR A 117 3.16 26.02 -13.24
CA THR A 117 3.89 24.73 -13.19
C THR A 117 4.88 24.65 -12.02
N ALA A 118 5.12 25.76 -11.32
CA ALA A 118 6.06 25.82 -10.21
C ALA A 118 5.61 25.05 -8.97
N TRP A 119 4.30 24.85 -8.78
CA TRP A 119 3.78 24.22 -7.58
C TRP A 119 4.26 22.76 -7.45
N ILE A 120 4.30 22.01 -8.56
CA ILE A 120 4.75 20.62 -8.50
C ILE A 120 6.26 20.53 -8.23
N ASN A 121 7.05 21.43 -8.82
CA ASN A 121 8.47 21.50 -8.52
C ASN A 121 8.73 21.87 -7.05
N GLY A 122 7.91 22.79 -6.49
CA GLY A 122 7.97 23.12 -5.07
C GLY A 122 7.61 21.94 -4.18
N PHE A 123 6.64 21.13 -4.58
CA PHE A 123 6.28 19.90 -3.88
C PHE A 123 7.43 18.87 -3.94
N ASP A 124 7.97 18.63 -5.12
CA ASP A 124 9.09 17.70 -5.32
C ASP A 124 10.31 18.12 -4.49
N ASN A 125 10.64 19.40 -4.42
CA ASN A 125 11.73 19.92 -3.58
C ASN A 125 11.49 19.69 -2.08
N ILE A 126 10.24 19.74 -1.61
CA ILE A 126 9.95 19.38 -0.22
C ILE A 126 10.21 17.89 0.01
N VAL A 127 9.70 17.04 -0.86
CA VAL A 127 9.95 15.58 -0.77
C VAL A 127 11.44 15.29 -0.77
N GLU A 128 12.18 15.92 -1.68
CA GLU A 128 13.63 15.74 -1.81
C GLU A 128 14.41 16.26 -0.58
N ALA A 129 13.95 17.34 0.04
CA ALA A 129 14.56 17.84 1.27
C ALA A 129 14.49 16.84 2.42
N TYR A 130 13.41 16.04 2.50
CA TYR A 130 13.24 15.02 3.52
C TYR A 130 13.88 13.69 3.15
N PHE A 131 13.75 13.28 1.91
CA PHE A 131 14.19 11.95 1.46
C PHE A 131 15.58 11.93 0.83
N GLY A 132 16.09 13.07 0.41
CA GLY A 132 17.31 13.18 -0.35
C GLY A 132 17.10 13.04 -1.87
N GLU A 133 18.14 13.32 -2.63
CA GLU A 133 18.14 13.23 -4.08
C GLU A 133 18.37 11.79 -4.54
N ILE A 134 17.55 11.34 -5.48
CA ILE A 134 17.73 10.03 -6.11
C ILE A 134 18.62 10.20 -7.34
N PRO A 135 19.72 9.44 -7.45
CA PRO A 135 20.56 9.50 -8.62
C PRO A 135 19.80 9.03 -9.87
N ALA A 136 20.06 9.69 -11.00
CA ALA A 136 19.47 9.30 -12.28
C ALA A 136 19.93 7.91 -12.75
N THR A 137 21.16 7.52 -12.39
CA THR A 137 21.74 6.21 -12.66
C THR A 137 22.49 5.69 -11.43
N PHE A 138 22.62 4.37 -11.34
CA PHE A 138 23.34 3.67 -10.28
C PHE A 138 23.94 2.38 -10.81
N THR A 139 24.88 1.79 -10.06
CA THR A 139 25.58 0.57 -10.48
C THR A 139 25.27 -0.58 -9.53
N VAL A 140 24.79 -1.70 -10.08
CA VAL A 140 24.63 -2.97 -9.38
C VAL A 140 25.50 -4.02 -10.07
N ASP A 141 26.36 -4.70 -9.31
CA ASP A 141 27.28 -5.74 -9.81
C ASP A 141 28.10 -5.30 -11.04
N GLY A 142 28.49 -4.02 -11.09
CA GLY A 142 29.29 -3.45 -12.17
C GLY A 142 28.52 -3.06 -13.43
N VAL A 143 27.19 -3.16 -13.41
CA VAL A 143 26.29 -2.73 -14.49
C VAL A 143 25.57 -1.45 -14.07
N GLU A 144 25.59 -0.44 -14.96
CA GLU A 144 24.87 0.81 -14.75
C GLU A 144 23.39 0.66 -15.15
N TYR A 145 22.49 1.14 -14.29
CA TYR A 145 21.04 1.12 -14.47
C TYR A 145 20.43 2.51 -14.26
N THR A 146 19.33 2.77 -14.94
CA THR A 146 18.29 3.72 -14.49
C THR A 146 17.26 2.97 -13.66
N PRO A 147 16.40 3.64 -12.86
CA PRO A 147 15.33 2.96 -12.15
C PRO A 147 14.45 2.07 -13.04
N GLU A 148 14.12 2.54 -14.25
CA GLU A 148 13.30 1.79 -15.21
C GLU A 148 14.05 0.57 -15.76
N SER A 149 15.31 0.72 -16.14
CA SER A 149 16.09 -0.41 -16.66
C SER A 149 16.39 -1.46 -15.57
N TYR A 150 16.45 -1.05 -14.32
CA TYR A 150 16.58 -1.98 -13.20
C TYR A 150 15.29 -2.76 -12.96
N ARG A 151 14.11 -2.11 -13.01
CA ARG A 151 12.81 -2.79 -13.04
C ARG A 151 12.76 -3.86 -14.13
N ASP A 152 13.17 -3.50 -15.36
CA ASP A 152 13.15 -4.42 -16.50
C ASP A 152 14.12 -5.59 -16.30
N PHE A 153 15.29 -5.34 -15.74
CA PHE A 153 16.26 -6.39 -15.35
C PHE A 153 15.67 -7.34 -14.30
N LEU A 154 14.97 -6.80 -13.31
CA LEU A 154 14.29 -7.59 -12.28
C LEU A 154 13.06 -8.33 -12.84
N GLY A 155 12.53 -7.91 -13.98
CA GLY A 155 11.39 -8.52 -14.64
C GLY A 155 10.07 -8.30 -13.89
N ILE A 156 9.94 -7.18 -13.21
CA ILE A 156 8.71 -6.79 -12.54
C ILE A 156 7.76 -6.23 -13.60
N ASN A 157 6.59 -6.84 -13.73
CA ASN A 157 5.55 -6.42 -14.66
C ASN A 157 4.23 -6.30 -13.90
N TYR A 158 3.60 -5.14 -13.96
CA TYR A 158 2.33 -4.86 -13.29
C TYR A 158 1.23 -5.88 -13.63
N ASP A 159 1.15 -6.29 -14.89
CA ASP A 159 0.12 -7.21 -15.40
C ASP A 159 0.22 -8.65 -14.85
N ASP A 160 1.31 -8.99 -14.18
CA ASP A 160 1.50 -10.31 -13.55
C ASP A 160 0.85 -10.41 -12.16
N TYR A 161 0.31 -9.32 -11.65
CA TYR A 161 -0.27 -9.22 -10.31
C TYR A 161 -1.76 -8.93 -10.36
N VAL A 162 -2.49 -9.46 -9.40
CA VAL A 162 -3.93 -9.25 -9.29
C VAL A 162 -4.32 -8.96 -7.83
N ASN A 163 -5.17 -7.95 -7.64
CA ASN A 163 -5.83 -7.72 -6.37
C ASN A 163 -7.12 -8.54 -6.33
N ILE A 164 -7.29 -9.32 -5.27
CA ILE A 164 -8.51 -10.08 -5.00
C ILE A 164 -9.14 -9.65 -3.69
N THR A 165 -10.44 -9.75 -3.59
CA THR A 165 -11.19 -9.39 -2.40
C THR A 165 -12.49 -10.19 -2.30
N SER A 166 -13.20 -10.09 -1.17
CA SER A 166 -14.48 -10.73 -0.96
C SER A 166 -15.46 -9.80 -0.27
N PHE A 167 -16.34 -9.17 -1.04
CA PHE A 167 -17.39 -8.28 -0.54
C PHE A 167 -18.76 -8.64 -1.09
N THR A 168 -19.74 -8.77 -0.21
CA THR A 168 -21.10 -9.19 -0.59
C THR A 168 -21.99 -8.07 -1.13
N HIS A 169 -21.55 -6.81 -1.04
CA HIS A 169 -22.29 -5.65 -1.55
C HIS A 169 -21.97 -5.31 -3.01
N HIS A 170 -20.99 -5.99 -3.61
CA HIS A 170 -20.70 -5.96 -5.03
C HIS A 170 -20.90 -7.33 -5.67
N PRO A 171 -21.18 -7.40 -6.99
CA PRO A 171 -21.25 -8.68 -7.69
C PRO A 171 -19.95 -9.47 -7.56
N PHE A 172 -20.07 -10.78 -7.34
CA PHE A 172 -18.91 -11.66 -7.44
C PHE A 172 -18.51 -11.88 -8.91
N TYR A 173 -17.23 -12.22 -9.10
CA TYR A 173 -16.59 -12.49 -10.39
C TYR A 173 -16.45 -11.27 -11.29
N GLU A 174 -16.52 -10.08 -10.71
CA GLU A 174 -16.29 -8.81 -11.40
C GLU A 174 -15.32 -7.93 -10.60
N PRO A 175 -14.51 -7.11 -11.28
CA PRO A 175 -13.67 -6.13 -10.59
C PRO A 175 -14.52 -4.94 -10.12
N PHE A 176 -14.17 -4.38 -8.97
CA PHE A 176 -14.71 -3.12 -8.50
C PHE A 176 -13.66 -2.32 -7.74
N VAL A 177 -13.88 -1.03 -7.57
CA VAL A 177 -13.02 -0.16 -6.77
C VAL A 177 -13.37 -0.34 -5.30
N ILE A 178 -12.42 -0.80 -4.48
CA ILE A 178 -12.60 -0.86 -3.03
C ILE A 178 -12.68 0.57 -2.49
N GLU A 179 -13.80 0.90 -1.82
CA GLU A 179 -14.17 2.25 -1.39
C GLU A 179 -13.56 2.59 -0.03
N VAL A 180 -12.24 2.55 0.06
CA VAL A 180 -11.49 2.95 1.24
C VAL A 180 -10.60 4.16 0.95
N CYS A 181 -10.36 4.99 1.96
CA CYS A 181 -9.60 6.23 1.80
C CYS A 181 -8.18 6.02 1.29
N ASP A 182 -7.59 4.87 1.60
CA ASP A 182 -6.22 4.54 1.20
C ASP A 182 -6.12 4.05 -0.25
N ASN A 183 -7.23 3.60 -0.85
CA ASN A 183 -7.32 3.34 -2.28
C ASN A 183 -7.55 4.63 -3.08
N TRP A 184 -6.67 5.59 -2.90
CA TRP A 184 -6.78 6.92 -3.52
C TRP A 184 -6.56 6.91 -5.04
N ARG A 185 -5.92 5.86 -5.60
CA ARG A 185 -5.80 5.68 -7.05
C ARG A 185 -7.08 5.18 -7.68
N TRP A 186 -7.98 4.59 -6.89
CA TRP A 186 -9.20 3.91 -7.32
C TRP A 186 -8.90 2.61 -8.08
N ASP A 187 -7.90 1.89 -7.60
CA ASP A 187 -7.58 0.57 -8.12
C ASP A 187 -8.73 -0.40 -7.89
N THR A 188 -8.86 -1.33 -8.82
CA THR A 188 -9.86 -2.37 -8.75
C THR A 188 -9.30 -3.63 -8.11
N ALA A 189 -10.18 -4.35 -7.41
CA ALA A 189 -9.92 -5.71 -6.97
C ALA A 189 -10.97 -6.64 -7.55
N TYR A 190 -10.58 -7.86 -7.89
CA TYR A 190 -11.49 -8.88 -8.40
C TYR A 190 -12.22 -9.53 -7.24
N ASN A 191 -13.56 -9.47 -7.26
CA ASN A 191 -14.41 -9.90 -6.16
C ASN A 191 -14.74 -11.38 -6.27
N LEU A 192 -14.40 -12.16 -5.25
CA LEU A 192 -14.68 -13.59 -5.17
C LEU A 192 -15.54 -13.92 -3.95
N PRO A 193 -16.33 -15.00 -3.98
CA PRO A 193 -16.85 -15.58 -2.75
C PRO A 193 -15.71 -15.92 -1.80
N MET A 194 -15.94 -15.78 -0.48
CA MET A 194 -14.88 -15.96 0.53
C MET A 194 -14.20 -17.33 0.41
N ASP A 195 -14.98 -18.40 0.28
CA ASP A 195 -14.44 -19.77 0.18
C ASP A 195 -13.54 -19.92 -1.06
N GLU A 196 -13.93 -19.33 -2.20
CA GLU A 196 -13.15 -19.39 -3.43
C GLU A 196 -11.88 -18.52 -3.32
N MET A 197 -11.97 -17.35 -2.70
CA MET A 197 -10.81 -16.51 -2.42
C MET A 197 -9.79 -17.27 -1.56
N MET A 198 -10.25 -17.93 -0.50
CA MET A 198 -9.40 -18.77 0.36
C MET A 198 -8.76 -19.92 -0.41
N GLU A 199 -9.52 -20.58 -1.30
CA GLU A 199 -8.98 -21.65 -2.15
C GLU A 199 -7.88 -21.14 -3.08
N VAL A 200 -8.05 -19.95 -3.68
CA VAL A 200 -7.02 -19.30 -4.50
C VAL A 200 -5.76 -19.06 -3.67
N MET A 201 -5.91 -18.52 -2.45
CA MET A 201 -4.77 -18.25 -1.57
C MET A 201 -4.03 -19.53 -1.17
N TYR A 202 -4.72 -20.57 -0.75
CA TYR A 202 -4.09 -21.86 -0.44
C TYR A 202 -3.36 -22.45 -1.64
N ASN A 203 -3.99 -22.44 -2.80
CA ASN A 203 -3.39 -22.93 -4.04
C ASN A 203 -2.14 -22.10 -4.43
N ALA A 204 -2.13 -20.81 -4.19
CA ALA A 204 -0.96 -19.96 -4.43
C ALA A 204 0.20 -20.34 -3.51
N ILE A 205 -0.06 -20.46 -2.20
CA ILE A 205 0.95 -20.86 -1.21
C ILE A 205 1.51 -22.26 -1.52
N ASP A 206 0.65 -23.23 -1.83
CA ASP A 206 1.06 -24.58 -2.17
C ASP A 206 1.95 -24.63 -3.42
N LYS A 207 1.80 -23.68 -4.33
CA LYS A 207 2.65 -23.51 -5.52
C LYS A 207 3.91 -22.69 -5.28
N GLY A 208 4.14 -22.24 -4.04
CA GLY A 208 5.31 -21.47 -3.64
C GLY A 208 5.23 -19.97 -3.92
N TYR A 209 4.04 -19.44 -4.19
CA TYR A 209 3.82 -17.98 -4.24
C TYR A 209 3.71 -17.40 -2.84
N THR A 210 4.07 -16.13 -2.71
CA THR A 210 3.75 -15.32 -1.53
C THR A 210 2.51 -14.47 -1.80
N ILE A 211 1.98 -13.85 -0.75
CA ILE A 211 0.77 -13.03 -0.84
C ILE A 211 0.99 -11.76 -0.02
N ALA A 212 0.77 -10.59 -0.63
CA ALA A 212 0.63 -9.36 0.12
C ALA A 212 -0.80 -9.28 0.67
N TRP A 213 -0.92 -9.22 1.99
CA TRP A 213 -2.20 -9.29 2.67
C TRP A 213 -2.43 -8.07 3.56
N GLY A 214 -3.58 -7.43 3.37
CA GLY A 214 -4.08 -6.37 4.24
C GLY A 214 -5.33 -6.83 4.98
N SER A 215 -5.38 -6.60 6.30
CA SER A 215 -6.54 -6.93 7.12
C SER A 215 -6.71 -5.93 8.25
N ASP A 216 -7.91 -5.92 8.85
CA ASP A 216 -8.15 -5.19 10.08
C ASP A 216 -7.50 -5.92 11.26
N VAL A 217 -6.50 -5.28 11.85
CA VAL A 217 -5.79 -5.76 13.04
C VAL A 217 -6.31 -5.12 14.33
N SER A 218 -7.36 -4.30 14.26
CA SER A 218 -7.98 -3.64 15.41
C SER A 218 -9.00 -4.52 16.13
N GLU A 219 -9.38 -5.63 15.54
CA GLU A 219 -10.28 -6.62 16.11
C GLU A 219 -9.76 -7.18 17.43
N LYS A 220 -10.66 -7.38 18.39
CA LYS A 220 -10.30 -7.90 19.72
C LYS A 220 -9.70 -9.30 19.68
N GLY A 221 -10.06 -10.09 18.66
CA GLY A 221 -9.52 -11.42 18.43
C GLY A 221 -8.10 -11.42 17.88
N PHE A 222 -7.63 -10.29 17.32
CA PHE A 222 -6.25 -10.15 16.84
C PHE A 222 -5.35 -9.76 18.02
N THR A 223 -4.69 -10.76 18.62
CA THR A 223 -3.96 -10.57 19.87
C THR A 223 -2.48 -10.28 19.65
N ARG A 224 -1.86 -9.62 20.64
CA ARG A 224 -0.41 -9.38 20.62
C ARG A 224 0.42 -10.65 20.84
N ASP A 225 -0.23 -11.73 21.26
CA ASP A 225 0.43 -13.02 21.50
C ASP A 225 0.57 -13.87 20.21
N GLY A 226 0.29 -13.26 19.05
CA GLY A 226 0.39 -13.93 17.75
C GLY A 226 -0.79 -14.86 17.44
N LEU A 227 -1.92 -14.66 18.10
CA LEU A 227 -3.13 -15.43 17.87
C LEU A 227 -4.19 -14.53 17.22
N ALA A 228 -4.82 -15.02 16.17
CA ALA A 228 -6.08 -14.50 15.67
C ALA A 228 -7.20 -15.47 16.10
N VAL A 229 -8.16 -14.94 16.84
CA VAL A 229 -9.24 -15.73 17.42
C VAL A 229 -10.56 -15.20 16.91
N MET A 230 -11.34 -16.03 16.22
CA MET A 230 -12.68 -15.66 15.79
C MET A 230 -13.68 -15.72 16.96
N PRO A 231 -14.45 -14.65 17.17
CA PRO A 231 -15.57 -14.72 18.07
C PRO A 231 -16.67 -15.63 17.49
N VAL A 232 -17.28 -16.46 18.32
CA VAL A 232 -18.44 -17.25 17.90
C VAL A 232 -19.60 -16.31 17.60
N GLU A 233 -20.02 -16.24 16.35
CA GLU A 233 -21.13 -15.40 15.94
C GLU A 233 -22.44 -15.80 16.64
N LYS A 234 -23.06 -14.85 17.33
CA LYS A 234 -24.52 -14.90 17.48
C LYS A 234 -25.09 -14.64 16.09
N LYS A 235 -26.01 -15.52 15.63
CA LYS A 235 -26.80 -15.27 14.42
C LYS A 235 -27.23 -13.80 14.42
N GLN A 236 -26.59 -12.99 13.62
CA GLN A 236 -26.95 -11.59 13.49
C GLN A 236 -28.36 -11.54 12.91
N ALA A 237 -29.24 -10.85 13.58
CA ALA A 237 -30.39 -10.27 12.92
C ALA A 237 -29.82 -9.46 11.75
N ALA A 238 -30.37 -9.68 10.55
CA ALA A 238 -29.87 -9.14 9.30
C ALA A 238 -29.29 -7.73 9.50
N ALA A 239 -27.98 -7.60 9.35
CA ALA A 239 -27.29 -6.35 9.54
C ALA A 239 -27.91 -5.29 8.63
N GLY A 240 -28.32 -4.17 9.19
CA GLY A 240 -29.05 -3.15 8.48
C GLY A 240 -28.21 -2.39 7.47
N SER A 241 -26.88 -2.47 7.53
CA SER A 241 -25.98 -1.84 6.56
C SER A 241 -24.66 -2.58 6.46
N ASP A 242 -24.03 -2.51 5.32
CA ASP A 242 -22.68 -3.05 5.11
C ASP A 242 -21.63 -2.35 5.98
N GLN A 243 -21.85 -1.09 6.36
CA GLN A 243 -21.03 -0.38 7.33
C GLN A 243 -21.00 -1.04 8.71
N GLU A 244 -22.08 -1.69 9.13
CA GLU A 244 -22.10 -2.41 10.40
C GLU A 244 -21.28 -3.70 10.36
N ARG A 245 -21.05 -4.27 9.18
CA ARG A 245 -20.11 -5.37 8.97
C ARG A 245 -18.67 -4.89 8.97
N TRP A 246 -18.44 -3.72 8.41
CA TRP A 246 -17.13 -3.07 8.35
C TRP A 246 -16.57 -2.72 9.72
N VAL A 247 -17.42 -2.24 10.58
CA VAL A 247 -17.06 -1.89 11.96
C VAL A 247 -17.02 -3.15 12.82
N GLY A 248 -16.87 -4.35 12.21
CA GLY A 248 -16.85 -5.64 12.86
C GLY A 248 -16.98 -5.51 14.37
N LYS A 249 -18.22 -5.47 14.88
CA LYS A 249 -18.43 -5.20 16.29
C LYS A 249 -18.12 -6.47 17.09
N ALA A 250 -16.87 -6.88 17.10
CA ALA A 250 -16.33 -7.85 18.04
C ALA A 250 -16.71 -7.49 19.50
N ALA A 251 -17.11 -6.22 19.73
CA ALA A 251 -17.61 -5.77 21.02
C ALA A 251 -18.84 -6.52 21.53
N ASP A 252 -19.67 -6.99 20.63
CA ASP A 252 -20.93 -7.67 20.95
C ASP A 252 -20.89 -9.19 20.72
N ALA A 253 -19.74 -9.72 20.28
CA ALA A 253 -19.54 -11.15 20.09
C ALA A 253 -19.59 -11.91 21.43
N PRO A 254 -20.17 -13.12 21.49
CA PRO A 254 -20.14 -13.94 22.68
C PRO A 254 -18.68 -14.25 23.06
N LYS A 255 -18.44 -14.41 24.36
CA LYS A 255 -17.10 -14.65 24.92
C LYS A 255 -16.51 -16.03 24.62
N GLU A 256 -17.21 -16.87 23.88
CA GLU A 256 -16.68 -18.14 23.41
C GLU A 256 -15.85 -17.88 22.15
N GLU A 257 -14.57 -18.15 22.27
CA GLU A 257 -13.59 -17.94 21.21
C GLU A 257 -13.30 -19.30 20.55
N VAL A 258 -13.37 -19.34 19.24
CA VAL A 258 -12.89 -20.48 18.46
C VAL A 258 -11.48 -20.16 17.99
N LYS A 259 -10.52 -20.98 18.35
CA LYS A 259 -9.19 -20.88 17.76
C LYS A 259 -9.33 -21.28 16.29
N ALA A 260 -9.18 -20.31 15.41
CA ALA A 260 -9.01 -20.59 14.00
C ALA A 260 -7.59 -21.11 13.80
N GLU A 261 -7.45 -22.28 13.19
CA GLU A 261 -6.14 -22.74 12.71
C GLU A 261 -5.64 -21.88 11.53
N LEU A 262 -6.56 -21.15 10.90
CA LEU A 262 -6.30 -20.20 9.84
C LEU A 262 -7.30 -19.05 9.96
N PRO A 263 -6.93 -17.81 9.63
CA PRO A 263 -7.85 -16.69 9.69
C PRO A 263 -8.98 -16.88 8.68
N GLU A 264 -10.21 -17.05 9.17
CA GLU A 264 -11.41 -17.11 8.32
C GLU A 264 -11.96 -15.71 7.98
N GLU A 265 -11.42 -14.66 8.58
CA GLU A 265 -11.73 -13.28 8.25
C GLU A 265 -10.50 -12.60 7.65
N MET A 266 -10.36 -12.74 6.37
CA MET A 266 -9.41 -11.92 5.60
C MET A 266 -10.20 -10.93 4.75
N VAL A 267 -10.26 -9.71 5.21
CA VAL A 267 -10.63 -8.56 4.39
C VAL A 267 -9.34 -7.97 3.86
N ILE A 268 -9.15 -8.11 2.59
CA ILE A 268 -8.02 -7.53 1.87
C ILE A 268 -8.42 -6.19 1.31
#